data_ec9f5fa6df2658559c70374f41a65956
#
_entry.id   ec9f5fa6df2658559c70374f41a65956
#
_cell.length_a   1.000
_cell.length_b   1.000
_cell.length_c   1.000
_cell.angle_alpha   90.00
_cell.angle_beta   90.00
_cell.angle_gamma   90.00
#
_symmetry.space_group_name_H-M   'P 1'
#
loop_
_entity.id
_entity.type
_entity.pdbx_description
1 polymer ?
#
loop_
_entity_poly.entity_id
_entity_poly.type
_entity_poly.pdbx_seq_one_letter_code
_entity_poly.pdbx_strand_id
1 'polypeptide(L)'
;MALPEDKRALADVPDAPGVYLWKAADGSVLYVGKAKSLRKRMRQYVSGHDERERVPLLMEQAADYAFVVTENEVEGLILENSLIKQFDPPFNVRYRDDKSFPFIALTTGDPFPAIKYTRERHREGTRYFGPYTDAKAARETIEVVRRIYPICRATCVQWKRVNARGGEPVDTPCFDAHVGKGPGVCVGAITREEYAERVRAVAAFLEGRRADVVRELEAEMREAAANLEYERAARLRNSLDAVRRVLERQKVVSDRPLQLDVFGVERAETISAVHVLLVREGRVLAGNEFVVEGGLDVPYGELIEGVLERYYADAPFVPREVLVPELPASAETLSEWLSGIRGSRVRVSVPQRGLKRELLGLASENARFALARYKHRTRYDEERINRALLELESALALPAPPLRIECYDISTLHGKDSVGSMVVFSGGRPDKAAYRRFNVRVTTGEANDVAMMREVLLRRFRRAATGDGRFAALPDLLIVDGGKPQLSAALSALEEAGVRVPVAALAKREEELFVPGWDEPVRLPDGSAALSLLKRVRDEAHRFAIEHHRAVRGKRAVASQLDAIPGVGPARKKALLARFGSVKRLKAATVQEIATVPGIGQATAERILEALRAGDDASRRA
;
A
#
# COMPACT_ATOMS: atom_id res chain seq x y z
N MET A 1 -9.11 -33.92 9.91
CA MET A 1 -7.70 -33.54 9.72
C MET A 1 -7.26 -34.03 8.35
N ALA A 2 -6.94 -33.12 7.43
CA ALA A 2 -6.60 -33.46 6.05
C ALA A 2 -5.14 -33.89 5.85
N LEU A 3 -4.27 -33.71 6.86
CA LEU A 3 -2.88 -34.09 6.81
C LEU A 3 -2.71 -35.61 6.71
N PRO A 4 -2.01 -36.16 5.70
CA PRO A 4 -1.75 -37.58 5.54
C PRO A 4 -1.05 -38.23 6.75
N GLU A 5 -1.30 -39.53 7.01
CA GLU A 5 -0.77 -40.22 8.20
C GLU A 5 0.76 -40.23 8.28
N ASP A 6 1.41 -40.44 7.15
CA ASP A 6 2.88 -40.43 7.02
C ASP A 6 3.48 -39.05 7.39
N LYS A 7 2.76 -37.96 7.16
CA LYS A 7 3.19 -36.61 7.51
C LYS A 7 2.89 -36.21 8.94
N ARG A 8 1.98 -36.91 9.63
CA ARG A 8 1.65 -36.61 11.06
C ARG A 8 2.81 -36.95 12.01
N ALA A 9 3.67 -37.82 11.64
CA ALA A 9 4.85 -38.21 12.43
C ALA A 9 5.89 -37.07 12.54
N LEU A 10 5.89 -36.09 11.62
CA LEU A 10 6.86 -34.99 11.54
C LEU A 10 8.32 -35.47 11.64
N ALA A 11 8.62 -36.62 10.98
CA ALA A 11 9.90 -37.30 11.11
C ALA A 11 11.07 -36.49 10.55
N ASP A 12 10.81 -35.72 9.50
CA ASP A 12 11.74 -34.83 8.79
C ASP A 12 11.93 -33.48 9.49
N VAL A 13 11.09 -33.12 10.45
CA VAL A 13 11.13 -31.79 11.10
C VAL A 13 12.21 -31.78 12.21
N PRO A 14 13.22 -30.90 12.15
CA PRO A 14 14.29 -30.83 13.13
C PRO A 14 13.85 -30.19 14.47
N ASP A 15 14.56 -30.49 15.55
CA ASP A 15 14.45 -29.76 16.82
C ASP A 15 15.38 -28.54 16.80
N ALA A 16 15.04 -27.58 15.98
CA ALA A 16 15.81 -26.35 15.74
C ALA A 16 14.87 -25.13 15.60
N PRO A 17 15.37 -23.92 15.79
CA PRO A 17 14.58 -22.71 15.53
C PRO A 17 14.29 -22.58 14.04
N GLY A 18 13.14 -21.99 13.71
CA GLY A 18 12.76 -21.79 12.32
C GLY A 18 11.32 -21.34 12.13
N VAL A 19 10.91 -21.31 10.86
CA VAL A 19 9.55 -20.94 10.43
C VAL A 19 8.91 -22.14 9.74
N TYR A 20 7.64 -22.39 10.04
CA TYR A 20 6.84 -23.45 9.47
C TYR A 20 5.62 -22.90 8.74
N LEU A 21 5.18 -23.60 7.70
CA LEU A 21 4.04 -23.26 6.87
C LEU A 21 3.09 -24.45 6.81
N TRP A 22 1.81 -24.23 7.11
CA TRP A 22 0.75 -25.18 6.82
C TRP A 22 0.14 -24.88 5.46
N LYS A 23 -0.07 -25.88 4.63
CA LYS A 23 -0.53 -25.75 3.25
C LYS A 23 -1.79 -26.57 3.00
N ALA A 24 -2.69 -26.04 2.15
CA ALA A 24 -3.83 -26.78 1.64
C ALA A 24 -3.44 -27.78 0.54
N ALA A 25 -4.39 -28.62 0.12
CA ALA A 25 -4.18 -29.62 -0.93
C ALA A 25 -3.80 -29.02 -2.31
N ASP A 26 -4.18 -27.80 -2.58
CA ASP A 26 -3.82 -27.06 -3.79
C ASP A 26 -2.44 -26.38 -3.71
N GLY A 27 -1.72 -26.55 -2.60
CA GLY A 27 -0.43 -25.95 -2.32
C GLY A 27 -0.47 -24.51 -1.78
N SER A 28 -1.67 -23.91 -1.62
CA SER A 28 -1.81 -22.58 -1.02
C SER A 28 -1.40 -22.59 0.46
N VAL A 29 -0.74 -21.51 0.92
CA VAL A 29 -0.29 -21.37 2.30
C VAL A 29 -1.46 -20.92 3.16
N LEU A 30 -1.80 -21.74 4.17
CA LEU A 30 -2.90 -21.47 5.11
C LEU A 30 -2.43 -20.67 6.32
N TYR A 31 -1.24 -20.98 6.84
CA TYR A 31 -0.69 -20.36 8.04
C TYR A 31 0.85 -20.38 7.98
N VAL A 32 1.46 -19.34 8.51
CA VAL A 32 2.92 -19.23 8.72
C VAL A 32 3.14 -18.96 10.21
N GLY A 33 4.09 -19.66 10.84
CA GLY A 33 4.45 -19.43 12.22
C GLY A 33 5.92 -19.73 12.49
N LYS A 34 6.49 -19.07 13.51
CA LYS A 34 7.85 -19.33 14.00
C LYS A 34 7.87 -20.26 15.20
N ALA A 35 8.99 -20.86 15.45
CA ALA A 35 9.21 -21.70 16.63
C ALA A 35 10.68 -21.70 17.07
N LYS A 36 10.92 -21.78 18.39
CA LYS A 36 12.25 -22.10 18.98
C LYS A 36 12.64 -23.53 18.70
N SER A 37 11.65 -24.43 18.60
CA SER A 37 11.77 -25.82 18.20
C SER A 37 10.63 -26.16 17.25
N LEU A 38 10.95 -26.26 15.97
CA LEU A 38 9.99 -26.59 14.91
C LEU A 38 9.24 -27.87 15.23
N ARG A 39 9.96 -28.94 15.61
CA ARG A 39 9.36 -30.25 15.91
C ARG A 39 8.37 -30.18 17.07
N LYS A 40 8.72 -29.50 18.18
CA LYS A 40 7.84 -29.39 19.35
C LYS A 40 6.59 -28.58 19.01
N ARG A 41 6.76 -27.47 18.33
CA ARG A 41 5.65 -26.58 17.97
C ARG A 41 4.69 -27.24 16.99
N MET A 42 5.19 -27.84 15.93
CA MET A 42 4.34 -28.50 14.94
C MET A 42 3.61 -29.72 15.50
N ARG A 43 4.22 -30.45 16.47
CA ARG A 43 3.54 -31.53 17.18
C ARG A 43 2.32 -31.05 17.95
N GLN A 44 2.35 -29.87 18.56
CA GLN A 44 1.19 -29.31 19.27
C GLN A 44 -0.03 -29.18 18.38
N TYR A 45 0.17 -28.75 17.11
CA TYR A 45 -0.91 -28.70 16.13
C TYR A 45 -1.45 -30.09 15.76
N VAL A 46 -0.59 -31.03 15.53
CA VAL A 46 -0.97 -32.40 15.09
C VAL A 46 -1.61 -33.20 16.22
N SER A 47 -1.16 -33.01 17.48
CA SER A 47 -1.68 -33.75 18.65
C SER A 47 -3.02 -33.20 19.16
N GLY A 48 -3.49 -32.04 18.65
CA GLY A 48 -4.73 -31.43 19.11
C GLY A 48 -4.64 -30.81 20.52
N HIS A 49 -3.44 -30.63 21.08
CA HIS A 49 -3.22 -30.01 22.39
C HIS A 49 -3.04 -28.49 22.33
N ASP A 50 -3.41 -27.87 21.22
CA ASP A 50 -3.40 -26.42 21.09
C ASP A 50 -4.80 -25.89 21.41
N GLU A 51 -4.93 -25.10 22.47
CA GLU A 51 -6.22 -24.59 22.99
C GLU A 51 -6.88 -23.53 22.09
N ARG A 52 -6.24 -23.13 21.02
CA ARG A 52 -6.75 -22.11 20.09
C ARG A 52 -7.87 -22.69 19.22
N GLU A 53 -9.05 -22.08 19.25
CA GLU A 53 -10.26 -22.54 18.54
C GLU A 53 -10.08 -22.69 17.01
N ARG A 54 -9.19 -21.89 16.41
CA ARG A 54 -8.94 -21.95 14.95
C ARG A 54 -7.95 -23.02 14.53
N VAL A 55 -7.19 -23.60 15.46
CA VAL A 55 -6.22 -24.65 15.13
C VAL A 55 -6.89 -25.91 14.59
N PRO A 56 -8.00 -26.42 15.16
CA PRO A 56 -8.74 -27.52 14.54
C PRO A 56 -9.18 -27.22 13.10
N LEU A 57 -9.72 -26.02 12.84
CA LEU A 57 -10.14 -25.60 11.48
C LEU A 57 -8.96 -25.50 10.50
N LEU A 58 -7.82 -25.01 10.96
CA LEU A 58 -6.59 -24.99 10.19
C LEU A 58 -6.15 -26.43 9.84
N MET A 59 -6.14 -27.32 10.83
CA MET A 59 -5.70 -28.70 10.65
C MET A 59 -6.68 -29.56 9.84
N GLU A 60 -7.96 -29.20 9.78
CA GLU A 60 -8.93 -29.79 8.85
C GLU A 60 -8.61 -29.49 7.39
N GLN A 61 -8.06 -28.31 7.10
CA GLN A 61 -7.72 -27.87 5.75
C GLN A 61 -6.27 -28.16 5.38
N ALA A 62 -5.38 -28.33 6.36
CA ALA A 62 -3.97 -28.58 6.13
C ALA A 62 -3.73 -29.98 5.56
N ALA A 63 -3.20 -30.06 4.34
CA ALA A 63 -2.84 -31.29 3.63
C ALA A 63 -1.34 -31.49 3.54
N ASP A 64 -0.54 -30.45 3.73
CA ASP A 64 0.92 -30.48 3.64
C ASP A 64 1.55 -29.43 4.56
N TYR A 65 2.87 -29.53 4.74
CA TYR A 65 3.66 -28.52 5.45
C TYR A 65 5.01 -28.29 4.77
N ALA A 66 5.61 -27.16 5.09
CA ALA A 66 7.00 -26.87 4.81
C ALA A 66 7.63 -26.17 6.01
N PHE A 67 8.94 -26.19 6.11
CA PHE A 67 9.67 -25.46 7.13
C PHE A 67 10.99 -24.92 6.58
N VAL A 68 11.52 -23.89 7.25
CA VAL A 68 12.84 -23.32 7.01
C VAL A 68 13.53 -23.21 8.36
N VAL A 69 14.68 -23.85 8.51
CA VAL A 69 15.52 -23.74 9.70
C VAL A 69 16.24 -22.40 9.68
N THR A 70 16.32 -21.72 10.81
CA THR A 70 17.03 -20.46 10.98
C THR A 70 18.15 -20.60 12.00
N GLU A 71 19.16 -19.74 11.93
CA GLU A 71 20.28 -19.77 12.85
C GLU A 71 19.88 -19.38 14.28
N ASN A 72 18.89 -18.48 14.39
CA ASN A 72 18.40 -17.96 15.66
C ASN A 72 16.93 -17.52 15.57
N GLU A 73 16.36 -17.16 16.72
CA GLU A 73 14.96 -16.73 16.82
C GLU A 73 14.69 -15.38 16.13
N VAL A 74 15.68 -14.48 16.08
CA VAL A 74 15.55 -13.17 15.40
C VAL A 74 15.43 -13.36 13.90
N GLU A 75 16.23 -14.25 13.32
CA GLU A 75 16.12 -14.60 11.90
C GLU A 75 14.77 -15.26 11.58
N GLY A 76 14.30 -16.15 12.48
CA GLY A 76 12.97 -16.76 12.39
C GLY A 76 11.85 -15.70 12.37
N LEU A 77 11.94 -14.68 13.21
CA LEU A 77 11.00 -13.57 13.29
C LEU A 77 10.97 -12.74 12.00
N ILE A 78 12.13 -12.41 11.44
CA ILE A 78 12.23 -11.67 10.18
C ILE A 78 11.66 -12.47 9.01
N LEU A 79 11.98 -13.77 8.97
CA LEU A 79 11.53 -14.67 7.91
C LEU A 79 10.02 -14.88 7.96
N GLU A 80 9.43 -15.12 9.15
CA GLU A 80 7.99 -15.24 9.37
C GLU A 80 7.24 -14.03 8.82
N ASN A 81 7.67 -12.82 9.20
CA ASN A 81 7.05 -11.57 8.73
C ASN A 81 7.13 -11.44 7.20
N SER A 82 8.26 -11.82 6.60
CA SER A 82 8.44 -11.79 5.15
C SER A 82 7.52 -12.76 4.42
N LEU A 83 7.35 -13.97 4.95
CA LEU A 83 6.49 -15.00 4.39
C LEU A 83 4.99 -14.66 4.57
N ILE A 84 4.59 -14.11 5.72
CA ILE A 84 3.22 -13.61 5.93
C ILE A 84 2.90 -12.51 4.92
N LYS A 85 3.80 -11.55 4.68
CA LYS A 85 3.62 -10.50 3.66
C LYS A 85 3.54 -11.06 2.24
N GLN A 86 4.29 -12.11 1.95
CA GLN A 86 4.36 -12.73 0.62
C GLN A 86 3.09 -13.53 0.29
N PHE A 87 2.60 -14.32 1.25
CA PHE A 87 1.53 -15.29 1.02
C PHE A 87 0.16 -14.82 1.49
N ASP A 88 0.08 -13.80 2.35
CA ASP A 88 -1.16 -13.30 3.01
C ASP A 88 -2.08 -14.45 3.51
N PRO A 89 -1.57 -15.34 4.39
CA PRO A 89 -2.25 -16.59 4.74
C PRO A 89 -3.57 -16.32 5.49
N PRO A 90 -4.64 -17.09 5.23
CA PRO A 90 -5.97 -16.81 5.79
C PRO A 90 -6.08 -17.01 7.31
N PHE A 91 -5.21 -17.83 7.90
CA PHE A 91 -5.21 -18.10 9.35
C PHE A 91 -4.24 -17.20 10.14
N ASN A 92 -3.38 -16.44 9.49
CA ASN A 92 -2.59 -15.41 10.15
C ASN A 92 -3.42 -14.16 10.43
N VAL A 93 -2.95 -13.37 11.38
CA VAL A 93 -3.54 -12.07 11.72
C VAL A 93 -3.41 -11.11 10.52
N ARG A 94 -4.52 -10.52 10.09
CA ARG A 94 -4.57 -9.58 8.96
C ARG A 94 -4.74 -8.15 9.43
N TYR A 95 -3.94 -7.25 8.85
CA TYR A 95 -4.03 -5.82 9.11
C TYR A 95 -4.94 -5.18 8.06
N ARG A 96 -6.01 -4.52 8.53
CA ARG A 96 -6.85 -3.67 7.69
C ARG A 96 -6.53 -2.20 7.98
N ASP A 97 -6.62 -1.36 6.96
CA ASP A 97 -6.23 0.06 6.99
C ASP A 97 -4.71 0.29 7.17
N ASP A 98 -3.89 -0.37 6.36
CA ASP A 98 -2.46 -0.08 6.20
C ASP A 98 -2.27 1.27 5.46
N LYS A 99 -2.77 2.35 6.06
CA LYS A 99 -2.51 3.70 5.58
C LYS A 99 -1.07 4.02 5.92
N SER A 100 -0.21 4.03 4.93
CA SER A 100 1.16 4.52 5.09
C SER A 100 1.15 5.93 5.65
N PHE A 101 1.78 6.11 6.81
CA PHE A 101 1.82 7.40 7.49
C PHE A 101 2.63 8.43 6.71
N PRO A 102 2.27 9.71 6.82
CA PRO A 102 3.07 10.78 6.26
C PRO A 102 4.36 11.00 7.05
N PHE A 103 5.47 11.08 6.35
CA PHE A 103 6.79 11.42 6.86
C PHE A 103 7.35 12.66 6.17
N ILE A 104 8.23 13.34 6.87
CA ILE A 104 9.17 14.28 6.25
C ILE A 104 10.48 13.55 6.04
N ALA A 105 11.03 13.61 4.84
CA ALA A 105 12.27 12.96 4.48
C ALA A 105 13.31 13.97 4.02
N LEU A 106 14.58 13.75 4.44
CA LEU A 106 15.76 14.42 3.95
C LEU A 106 16.59 13.42 3.15
N THR A 107 16.91 13.74 1.91
CA THR A 107 17.69 12.87 1.00
C THR A 107 19.19 13.01 1.27
N THR A 108 19.64 12.54 2.44
CA THR A 108 21.01 12.75 2.93
C THR A 108 22.09 12.08 2.09
N GLY A 109 21.75 11.12 1.24
CA GLY A 109 22.68 10.49 0.29
C GLY A 109 22.94 11.32 -0.97
N ASP A 110 22.17 12.39 -1.21
CA ASP A 110 22.39 13.28 -2.35
C ASP A 110 23.50 14.30 -2.06
N PRO A 111 24.27 14.76 -3.07
CA PRO A 111 25.25 15.84 -2.93
C PRO A 111 24.70 17.10 -2.25
N PHE A 112 23.46 17.48 -2.60
CA PHE A 112 22.68 18.51 -1.94
C PHE A 112 21.34 17.92 -1.47
N PRO A 113 21.24 17.52 -0.19
CA PRO A 113 20.00 16.95 0.35
C PRO A 113 18.78 17.85 0.16
N ALA A 114 17.61 17.28 -0.11
CA ALA A 114 16.36 18.00 -0.19
C ALA A 114 15.34 17.48 0.82
N ILE A 115 14.42 18.38 1.21
CA ILE A 115 13.28 18.03 2.05
C ILE A 115 12.08 17.64 1.19
N LYS A 116 11.39 16.56 1.57
CA LYS A 116 10.14 16.15 0.92
C LYS A 116 9.13 15.60 1.93
N TYR A 117 7.86 15.76 1.60
CA TYR A 117 6.77 14.96 2.13
C TYR A 117 6.75 13.60 1.43
N THR A 118 6.57 12.52 2.18
CA THR A 118 6.49 11.18 1.59
C THR A 118 5.64 10.24 2.42
N ARG A 119 5.09 9.23 1.76
CA ARG A 119 4.53 8.00 2.35
C ARG A 119 5.25 6.76 1.83
N GLU A 120 6.33 6.97 1.09
CA GLU A 120 7.14 5.89 0.52
C GLU A 120 7.88 5.14 1.62
N ARG A 121 8.16 3.88 1.34
CA ARG A 121 8.99 3.02 2.18
C ARG A 121 10.41 3.57 2.29
N HIS A 122 11.10 3.13 3.33
CA HIS A 122 12.48 3.49 3.60
C HIS A 122 13.38 3.31 2.37
N ARG A 123 14.17 4.35 2.06
CA ARG A 123 15.22 4.32 1.03
C ARG A 123 16.56 4.58 1.69
N GLU A 124 17.55 3.80 1.29
CA GLU A 124 18.94 4.01 1.69
C GLU A 124 19.39 5.45 1.36
N GLY A 125 20.21 6.07 2.22
CA GLY A 125 20.62 7.45 2.03
C GLY A 125 19.52 8.50 2.26
N THR A 126 18.42 8.15 2.95
CA THR A 126 17.35 9.09 3.29
C THR A 126 17.02 9.00 4.77
N ARG A 127 16.97 10.14 5.47
CA ARG A 127 16.50 10.23 6.85
C ARG A 127 15.02 10.60 6.89
N TYR A 128 14.26 9.90 7.71
CA TYR A 128 12.82 10.09 7.86
C TYR A 128 12.50 10.65 9.24
N PHE A 129 11.55 11.59 9.29
CA PHE A 129 11.06 12.25 10.51
C PHE A 129 9.54 12.14 10.57
N GLY A 130 9.01 11.80 11.71
CA GLY A 130 7.59 11.55 11.91
C GLY A 130 7.36 10.19 12.58
N PRO A 131 6.25 9.52 12.37
CA PRO A 131 5.16 9.91 11.46
C PRO A 131 4.38 11.14 11.93
N TYR A 132 3.75 11.82 10.99
CA TYR A 132 2.85 12.94 11.26
C TYR A 132 1.39 12.46 11.29
N THR A 133 0.53 13.17 12.01
CA THR A 133 -0.90 12.83 12.13
C THR A 133 -1.61 12.84 10.78
N ASP A 134 -1.26 13.81 9.93
CA ASP A 134 -1.83 13.96 8.59
C ASP A 134 -0.85 14.65 7.63
N ALA A 135 -1.18 14.63 6.34
CA ALA A 135 -0.38 15.23 5.29
C ALA A 135 -0.26 16.76 5.42
N LYS A 136 -1.26 17.43 6.00
CA LYS A 136 -1.29 18.87 6.18
C LYS A 136 -0.27 19.27 7.24
N ALA A 137 -0.25 18.58 8.40
CA ALA A 137 0.71 18.82 9.46
C ALA A 137 2.17 18.64 8.99
N ALA A 138 2.45 17.58 8.20
CA ALA A 138 3.77 17.38 7.63
C ALA A 138 4.17 18.52 6.67
N ARG A 139 3.28 18.94 5.79
CA ARG A 139 3.55 20.02 4.84
C ARG A 139 3.72 21.38 5.54
N GLU A 140 2.88 21.70 6.52
CA GLU A 140 3.01 22.91 7.33
C GLU A 140 4.38 22.94 8.03
N THR A 141 4.82 21.82 8.59
CA THR A 141 6.15 21.71 9.21
C THR A 141 7.27 21.94 8.19
N ILE A 142 7.16 21.39 6.96
CA ILE A 142 8.13 21.66 5.89
C ILE A 142 8.20 23.15 5.55
N GLU A 143 7.05 23.83 5.45
CA GLU A 143 7.03 25.26 5.14
C GLU A 143 7.66 26.10 6.26
N VAL A 144 7.42 25.76 7.53
CA VAL A 144 8.05 26.43 8.68
C VAL A 144 9.56 26.21 8.66
N VAL A 145 10.02 24.96 8.48
CA VAL A 145 11.44 24.64 8.40
C VAL A 145 12.14 25.40 7.28
N ARG A 146 11.54 25.44 6.09
CA ARG A 146 12.11 26.14 4.92
C ARG A 146 12.13 27.66 5.06
N ARG A 147 11.26 28.22 5.88
CA ARG A 147 11.28 29.65 6.20
C ARG A 147 12.47 30.03 7.09
N ILE A 148 12.84 29.12 8.00
CA ILE A 148 13.96 29.33 8.94
C ILE A 148 15.28 28.97 8.26
N TYR A 149 15.31 27.78 7.65
CA TYR A 149 16.46 27.21 6.99
C TYR A 149 16.16 27.01 5.49
N PRO A 150 16.56 27.94 4.61
CA PRO A 150 16.40 27.75 3.17
C PRO A 150 17.05 26.43 2.71
N ILE A 151 16.22 25.45 2.35
CA ILE A 151 16.60 24.12 1.87
C ILE A 151 15.84 23.75 0.60
N CYS A 152 16.45 22.96 -0.28
CA CYS A 152 15.86 22.53 -1.53
C CYS A 152 14.65 21.62 -1.32
N ARG A 153 13.68 21.69 -2.23
CA ARG A 153 12.59 20.72 -2.35
C ARG A 153 12.96 19.63 -3.33
N ALA A 154 12.66 18.38 -3.00
CA ALA A 154 12.88 17.25 -3.91
C ALA A 154 12.02 17.33 -5.20
N THR A 155 10.99 18.18 -5.24
CA THR A 155 10.17 18.45 -6.43
C THR A 155 10.82 19.45 -7.40
N CYS A 156 11.88 20.17 -6.97
CA CYS A 156 12.55 21.18 -7.80
C CYS A 156 13.32 20.52 -8.96
N VAL A 157 13.04 20.96 -10.20
CA VAL A 157 13.69 20.44 -11.41
C VAL A 157 15.19 20.77 -11.42
N GLN A 158 15.57 21.99 -11.04
CA GLN A 158 16.98 22.40 -11.05
C GLN A 158 17.78 21.64 -9.99
N TRP A 159 17.21 21.41 -8.80
CA TRP A 159 17.83 20.57 -7.78
C TRP A 159 18.13 19.16 -8.31
N LYS A 160 17.17 18.55 -9.05
CA LYS A 160 17.38 17.22 -9.67
C LYS A 160 18.53 17.23 -10.66
N ARG A 161 18.65 18.31 -11.46
CA ARG A 161 19.74 18.46 -12.43
C ARG A 161 21.10 18.62 -11.76
N VAL A 162 21.18 19.43 -10.70
CA VAL A 162 22.41 19.61 -9.91
C VAL A 162 22.88 18.28 -9.33
N ASN A 163 21.99 17.55 -8.64
CA ASN A 163 22.36 16.26 -8.05
C ASN A 163 22.73 15.19 -9.09
N ALA A 164 22.08 15.19 -10.26
CA ALA A 164 22.44 14.30 -11.37
C ALA A 164 23.83 14.57 -11.96
N ARG A 165 24.37 15.79 -11.73
CA ARG A 165 25.73 16.21 -12.13
C ARG A 165 26.74 16.14 -10.97
N GLY A 166 26.43 15.39 -9.90
CA GLY A 166 27.34 15.26 -8.76
C GLY A 166 27.43 16.52 -7.88
N GLY A 167 26.54 17.49 -8.06
CA GLY A 167 26.50 18.75 -7.32
C GLY A 167 26.94 19.99 -8.10
N GLU A 168 27.26 19.86 -9.39
CA GLU A 168 27.62 21.00 -10.22
C GLU A 168 26.43 21.92 -10.52
N PRO A 169 26.59 23.26 -10.41
CA PRO A 169 25.54 24.23 -10.76
C PRO A 169 25.05 24.09 -12.21
N VAL A 170 23.84 24.57 -12.46
CA VAL A 170 23.18 24.48 -13.79
C VAL A 170 22.95 25.85 -14.44
N ASP A 171 23.54 26.92 -13.90
CA ASP A 171 23.50 28.32 -14.37
C ASP A 171 22.09 28.92 -14.56
N THR A 172 21.07 28.20 -14.17
CA THR A 172 19.67 28.63 -14.26
C THR A 172 19.02 28.58 -12.89
N PRO A 173 18.62 29.72 -12.31
CA PRO A 173 18.00 29.74 -10.99
C PRO A 173 16.63 29.05 -11.02
N CYS A 174 16.31 28.30 -9.97
CA CYS A 174 14.94 27.85 -9.76
C CYS A 174 14.09 28.99 -9.23
N PHE A 175 12.75 28.85 -9.27
CA PHE A 175 11.84 29.87 -8.78
C PHE A 175 12.14 30.30 -7.34
N ASP A 176 12.36 29.35 -6.42
CA ASP A 176 12.66 29.64 -5.02
C ASP A 176 13.98 30.43 -4.86
N ALA A 177 15.01 30.15 -5.67
CA ALA A 177 16.25 30.90 -5.66
C ALA A 177 16.07 32.31 -6.23
N HIS A 178 15.29 32.42 -7.32
CA HIS A 178 15.01 33.71 -7.96
C HIS A 178 14.28 34.70 -7.01
N VAL A 179 13.34 34.21 -6.21
CA VAL A 179 12.57 35.01 -5.24
C VAL A 179 13.23 35.08 -3.85
N GLY A 180 14.46 34.65 -3.69
CA GLY A 180 15.21 34.69 -2.42
C GLY A 180 14.70 33.73 -1.33
N LYS A 181 13.84 32.77 -1.66
CA LYS A 181 13.32 31.74 -0.74
C LYS A 181 14.08 30.42 -0.76
N GLY A 182 14.98 30.26 -1.71
CA GLY A 182 15.79 29.06 -1.89
C GLY A 182 17.26 29.30 -1.55
N PRO A 183 18.03 28.23 -1.34
CA PRO A 183 19.44 28.30 -0.96
C PRO A 183 20.39 28.71 -2.11
N GLY A 184 19.90 28.72 -3.35
CA GLY A 184 20.72 29.07 -4.53
C GLY A 184 21.69 27.99 -4.99
N VAL A 185 21.52 26.73 -4.60
CA VAL A 185 22.35 25.58 -5.03
C VAL A 185 22.45 25.48 -6.55
N CYS A 186 21.36 25.78 -7.27
CA CYS A 186 21.30 25.69 -8.72
C CYS A 186 22.21 26.70 -9.46
N VAL A 187 22.59 27.77 -8.81
CA VAL A 187 23.46 28.83 -9.34
C VAL A 187 24.78 28.97 -8.57
N GLY A 188 25.11 28.00 -7.70
CA GLY A 188 26.35 28.02 -6.94
C GLY A 188 26.43 29.12 -5.87
N ALA A 189 25.30 29.68 -5.42
CA ALA A 189 25.26 30.75 -4.42
C ALA A 189 25.56 30.29 -2.98
N ILE A 190 25.71 29.00 -2.76
CA ILE A 190 26.05 28.38 -1.46
C ILE A 190 27.03 27.22 -1.67
N THR A 191 28.02 27.10 -0.81
CA THR A 191 28.95 25.97 -0.82
C THR A 191 28.28 24.70 -0.29
N ARG A 192 28.92 23.55 -0.55
CA ARG A 192 28.42 22.25 -0.07
C ARG A 192 28.49 22.15 1.44
N GLU A 193 29.53 22.71 2.03
CA GLU A 193 29.80 22.74 3.48
C GLU A 193 28.74 23.57 4.21
N GLU A 194 28.50 24.80 3.77
CA GLU A 194 27.47 25.69 4.33
C GLU A 194 26.07 25.09 4.20
N TYR A 195 25.81 24.44 3.06
CA TYR A 195 24.54 23.75 2.86
C TYR A 195 24.38 22.54 3.79
N ALA A 196 25.45 21.77 4.02
CA ALA A 196 25.44 20.64 4.94
C ALA A 196 25.17 21.08 6.39
N GLU A 197 25.65 22.27 6.80
CA GLU A 197 25.31 22.85 8.11
C GLU A 197 23.81 23.14 8.23
N ARG A 198 23.21 23.74 7.22
CA ARG A 198 21.75 23.94 7.17
C ARG A 198 20.98 22.63 7.25
N VAL A 199 21.43 21.60 6.54
CA VAL A 199 20.81 20.27 6.59
C VAL A 199 20.89 19.67 8.00
N ARG A 200 22.02 19.83 8.69
CA ARG A 200 22.17 19.41 10.10
C ARG A 200 21.21 20.15 11.04
N ALA A 201 21.06 21.47 10.87
CA ALA A 201 20.11 22.28 11.64
C ALA A 201 18.66 21.86 11.39
N VAL A 202 18.28 21.61 10.13
CA VAL A 202 16.97 21.07 9.76
C VAL A 202 16.71 19.72 10.41
N ALA A 203 17.68 18.80 10.36
CA ALA A 203 17.57 17.51 10.99
C ALA A 203 17.36 17.63 12.51
N ALA A 204 18.14 18.48 13.18
CA ALA A 204 18.03 18.76 14.60
C ALA A 204 16.64 19.32 14.99
N PHE A 205 16.12 20.23 14.20
CA PHE A 205 14.75 20.78 14.37
C PHE A 205 13.69 19.69 14.26
N LEU A 206 13.80 18.84 13.24
CA LEU A 206 12.83 17.74 12.99
C LEU A 206 12.93 16.63 14.03
N GLU A 207 14.08 16.46 14.68
CA GLU A 207 14.31 15.54 15.80
C GLU A 207 13.76 16.04 17.14
N GLY A 208 13.33 17.29 17.22
CA GLY A 208 12.72 17.86 18.42
C GLY A 208 13.58 18.89 19.16
N ARG A 209 14.84 19.15 18.79
CA ARG A 209 15.71 20.17 19.37
C ARG A 209 15.28 21.60 19.02
N ARG A 210 14.01 21.89 19.25
CA ARG A 210 13.37 23.13 18.83
C ARG A 210 13.55 24.27 19.82
N ALA A 211 13.82 23.95 21.09
CA ALA A 211 14.09 24.94 22.12
C ALA A 211 15.38 25.73 21.83
N ASP A 212 16.39 25.07 21.26
CA ASP A 212 17.64 25.71 20.87
C ASP A 212 17.38 26.68 19.71
N VAL A 213 16.60 26.24 18.71
CA VAL A 213 16.21 27.07 17.55
C VAL A 213 15.42 28.31 17.99
N VAL A 214 14.51 28.16 18.96
CA VAL A 214 13.77 29.32 19.51
C VAL A 214 14.74 30.31 20.14
N ARG A 215 15.70 29.86 20.94
CA ARG A 215 16.71 30.73 21.58
C ARG A 215 17.61 31.43 20.56
N GLU A 216 18.04 30.72 19.52
CA GLU A 216 18.85 31.29 18.43
C GLU A 216 18.07 32.36 17.67
N LEU A 217 16.84 32.07 17.24
CA LEU A 217 15.99 33.04 16.55
C LEU A 217 15.67 34.27 17.40
N GLU A 218 15.49 34.11 18.72
CA GLU A 218 15.29 35.23 19.66
C GLU A 218 16.56 36.07 19.82
N ALA A 219 17.74 35.46 19.85
CA ALA A 219 19.00 36.17 19.93
C ALA A 219 19.26 36.98 18.65
N GLU A 220 19.13 36.32 17.47
CA GLU A 220 19.29 36.99 16.18
C GLU A 220 18.28 38.11 15.96
N MET A 221 17.03 37.95 16.41
CA MET A 221 16.01 38.97 16.30
C MET A 221 16.36 40.21 17.14
N ARG A 222 16.87 40.00 18.37
CA ARG A 222 17.31 41.10 19.24
C ARG A 222 18.53 41.82 18.67
N GLU A 223 19.49 41.09 18.13
CA GLU A 223 20.68 41.63 17.47
C GLU A 223 20.29 42.48 16.23
N ALA A 224 19.44 41.94 15.36
CA ALA A 224 18.94 42.68 14.20
C ALA A 224 18.19 43.96 14.59
N ALA A 225 17.40 43.89 15.66
CA ALA A 225 16.72 45.06 16.20
C ALA A 225 17.69 46.12 16.76
N ALA A 226 18.74 45.68 17.49
CA ALA A 226 19.77 46.57 18.01
C ALA A 226 20.59 47.26 16.90
N ASN A 227 20.78 46.54 15.77
CA ASN A 227 21.46 47.06 14.59
C ASN A 227 20.52 47.90 13.67
N LEU A 228 19.30 48.17 14.09
CA LEU A 228 18.26 48.91 13.33
C LEU A 228 17.83 48.20 12.03
N GLU A 229 18.09 46.90 11.89
CA GLU A 229 17.70 46.04 10.75
C GLU A 229 16.24 45.58 10.90
N TYR A 230 15.29 46.50 10.92
CA TYR A 230 13.89 46.24 11.29
C TYR A 230 13.19 45.21 10.39
N GLU A 231 13.48 45.20 9.09
CA GLU A 231 12.91 44.18 8.18
C GLU A 231 13.43 42.78 8.50
N ARG A 232 14.70 42.64 8.86
CA ARG A 232 15.31 41.36 9.28
C ARG A 232 14.70 40.93 10.61
N ALA A 233 14.61 41.82 11.59
CA ALA A 233 13.98 41.55 12.88
C ALA A 233 12.51 41.10 12.72
N ALA A 234 11.74 41.74 11.82
CA ALA A 234 10.37 41.36 11.53
C ALA A 234 10.27 39.98 10.88
N ARG A 235 11.18 39.63 9.96
CA ARG A 235 11.23 38.28 9.37
C ARG A 235 11.54 37.19 10.41
N LEU A 236 12.51 37.46 11.31
CA LEU A 236 12.88 36.56 12.40
C LEU A 236 11.73 36.36 13.39
N ARG A 237 11.02 37.46 13.77
CA ARG A 237 9.81 37.40 14.60
C ARG A 237 8.73 36.49 13.96
N ASN A 238 8.43 36.71 12.67
CA ASN A 238 7.44 35.88 11.95
C ASN A 238 7.84 34.40 11.90
N SER A 239 9.15 34.10 11.81
CA SER A 239 9.69 32.74 11.87
C SER A 239 9.53 32.15 13.27
N LEU A 240 9.82 32.92 14.31
CA LEU A 240 9.65 32.53 15.71
C LEU A 240 8.19 32.21 16.04
N ASP A 241 7.24 33.06 15.61
CA ASP A 241 5.81 32.81 15.79
C ASP A 241 5.34 31.55 15.05
N ALA A 242 5.89 31.28 13.87
CA ALA A 242 5.58 30.05 13.14
C ALA A 242 6.08 28.78 13.88
N VAL A 243 7.29 28.85 14.47
CA VAL A 243 7.84 27.75 15.30
C VAL A 243 6.98 27.54 16.54
N ARG A 244 6.64 28.62 17.26
CA ARG A 244 5.80 28.56 18.46
C ARG A 244 4.44 27.91 18.18
N ARG A 245 3.76 28.26 17.09
CA ARG A 245 2.50 27.62 16.66
C ARG A 245 2.64 26.13 16.41
N VAL A 246 3.76 25.67 15.85
CA VAL A 246 4.03 24.22 15.67
C VAL A 246 4.24 23.55 17.01
N LEU A 247 4.89 24.23 17.97
CA LEU A 247 5.14 23.72 19.32
C LEU A 247 3.87 23.65 20.18
N GLU A 248 2.99 24.66 20.10
CA GLU A 248 1.74 24.73 20.87
C GLU A 248 0.76 23.59 20.54
N ARG A 249 0.78 23.10 19.31
CA ARG A 249 -0.07 21.97 18.87
C ARG A 249 0.36 20.62 19.44
N GLN A 250 1.52 20.52 20.10
CA GLN A 250 2.05 19.28 20.65
C GLN A 250 1.91 19.27 22.17
N LYS A 251 1.18 18.28 22.70
CA LYS A 251 1.01 18.11 24.14
C LYS A 251 2.35 17.73 24.79
N VAL A 252 2.87 18.59 25.66
CA VAL A 252 4.02 18.29 26.50
C VAL A 252 3.57 17.34 27.58
N VAL A 253 4.26 16.23 27.72
CA VAL A 253 3.98 15.20 28.76
C VAL A 253 5.11 15.08 29.75
N SER A 254 6.31 15.56 29.41
CA SER A 254 7.47 15.53 30.30
C SER A 254 8.48 16.59 29.90
N ASP A 255 9.10 17.23 30.90
CA ASP A 255 10.26 18.13 30.70
C ASP A 255 11.57 17.35 30.43
N ARG A 256 11.56 16.02 30.67
CA ARG A 256 12.69 15.16 30.35
C ARG A 256 12.61 14.70 28.89
N PRO A 257 13.75 14.53 28.20
CA PRO A 257 13.78 14.07 26.81
C PRO A 257 13.40 12.57 26.70
N LEU A 258 12.12 12.26 26.80
CA LEU A 258 11.61 10.91 26.66
C LEU A 258 11.46 10.54 25.17
N GLN A 259 11.93 9.35 24.81
CA GLN A 259 11.76 8.75 23.47
C GLN A 259 11.15 7.36 23.64
N LEU A 260 9.84 7.26 23.44
CA LEU A 260 9.12 6.01 23.59
C LEU A 260 7.93 5.94 22.63
N ASP A 261 7.52 4.72 22.29
CA ASP A 261 6.28 4.40 21.62
C ASP A 261 5.39 3.62 22.60
N VAL A 262 4.11 3.99 22.65
CA VAL A 262 3.15 3.40 23.57
C VAL A 262 2.04 2.73 22.78
N PHE A 263 1.93 1.43 22.88
CA PHE A 263 0.92 0.64 22.19
C PHE A 263 -0.26 0.38 23.13
N GLY A 264 -1.39 0.99 22.83
CA GLY A 264 -2.69 0.61 23.38
C GLY A 264 -3.33 -0.42 22.45
N VAL A 265 -3.82 -1.51 23.01
CA VAL A 265 -4.50 -2.56 22.26
C VAL A 265 -5.82 -2.85 22.92
N GLU A 266 -6.91 -2.80 22.17
CA GLU A 266 -8.25 -3.19 22.61
C GLU A 266 -8.77 -4.32 21.75
N ARG A 267 -9.25 -5.38 22.39
CA ARG A 267 -9.69 -6.61 21.73
C ARG A 267 -11.20 -6.80 21.86
N ALA A 268 -11.84 -7.23 20.78
CA ALA A 268 -13.24 -7.66 20.80
C ALA A 268 -13.48 -8.71 19.73
N GLU A 269 -14.06 -9.83 20.13
CA GLU A 269 -14.38 -10.97 19.26
C GLU A 269 -13.30 -11.26 18.20
N THR A 270 -13.56 -10.98 16.93
CA THR A 270 -12.65 -11.24 15.78
C THR A 270 -11.75 -10.07 15.42
N ILE A 271 -11.85 -8.95 16.15
CA ILE A 271 -11.22 -7.68 15.76
C ILE A 271 -10.48 -7.09 16.95
N SER A 272 -9.29 -6.58 16.71
CA SER A 272 -8.53 -5.78 17.67
C SER A 272 -8.18 -4.43 17.08
N ALA A 273 -8.29 -3.36 17.86
CA ALA A 273 -7.80 -2.05 17.47
C ALA A 273 -6.52 -1.72 18.24
N VAL A 274 -5.60 -1.12 17.54
CA VAL A 274 -4.32 -0.68 18.10
C VAL A 274 -4.21 0.82 17.93
N HIS A 275 -3.80 1.49 19.01
CA HIS A 275 -3.45 2.90 18.98
C HIS A 275 -2.02 3.10 19.49
N VAL A 276 -1.17 3.72 18.70
CA VAL A 276 0.24 3.95 19.03
C VAL A 276 0.47 5.42 19.31
N LEU A 277 0.84 5.77 20.53
CA LEU A 277 1.29 7.11 20.87
C LEU A 277 2.81 7.23 20.72
N LEU A 278 3.24 8.19 19.93
CA LEU A 278 4.65 8.47 19.68
C LEU A 278 5.11 9.64 20.54
N VAL A 279 5.99 9.36 21.49
CA VAL A 279 6.58 10.38 22.36
C VAL A 279 8.04 10.61 21.99
N ARG A 280 8.36 11.86 21.64
CA ARG A 280 9.71 12.30 21.30
C ARG A 280 10.01 13.58 22.06
N GLU A 281 11.18 13.65 22.66
CA GLU A 281 11.62 14.80 23.48
C GLU A 281 10.57 15.27 24.49
N GLY A 282 9.91 14.29 25.16
CA GLY A 282 8.87 14.57 26.14
C GLY A 282 7.54 15.10 25.59
N ARG A 283 7.32 15.08 24.28
CA ARG A 283 6.10 15.54 23.61
C ARG A 283 5.42 14.42 22.87
N VAL A 284 4.09 14.38 22.91
CA VAL A 284 3.30 13.51 22.04
C VAL A 284 3.27 14.12 20.65
N LEU A 285 3.89 13.44 19.69
CA LEU A 285 3.95 13.91 18.29
C LEU A 285 2.73 13.49 17.49
N ALA A 286 2.30 12.23 17.63
CA ALA A 286 1.23 11.64 16.87
C ALA A 286 0.60 10.47 17.62
N GLY A 287 -0.63 10.16 17.26
CA GLY A 287 -1.28 8.88 17.56
C GLY A 287 -1.60 8.19 16.24
N ASN A 288 -1.21 6.93 16.11
CA ASN A 288 -1.51 6.10 14.96
C ASN A 288 -2.53 5.05 15.36
N GLU A 289 -3.54 4.82 14.52
CA GLU A 289 -4.51 3.77 14.75
C GLU A 289 -4.62 2.83 13.56
N PHE A 290 -4.77 1.55 13.84
CA PHE A 290 -5.05 0.52 12.85
C PHE A 290 -5.86 -0.61 13.48
N VAL A 291 -6.56 -1.34 12.64
CA VAL A 291 -7.40 -2.46 13.04
C VAL A 291 -6.80 -3.75 12.55
N VAL A 292 -6.85 -4.75 13.41
CA VAL A 292 -6.32 -6.10 13.18
C VAL A 292 -7.49 -7.07 13.20
N GLU A 293 -7.67 -7.85 12.15
CA GLU A 293 -8.68 -8.92 12.10
C GLU A 293 -8.04 -10.29 12.34
N GLY A 294 -8.78 -11.20 12.93
CA GLY A 294 -8.37 -12.59 13.12
C GLY A 294 -7.76 -12.92 14.49
N GLY A 295 -7.92 -12.05 15.49
CA GLY A 295 -7.24 -12.19 16.78
C GLY A 295 -7.98 -12.91 17.93
N LEU A 296 -9.12 -13.60 17.69
CA LEU A 296 -9.90 -14.22 18.78
C LEU A 296 -9.15 -15.32 19.54
N ASP A 297 -8.38 -16.12 18.80
CA ASP A 297 -7.81 -17.35 19.32
C ASP A 297 -6.31 -17.25 19.59
N VAL A 298 -5.75 -16.05 19.43
CA VAL A 298 -4.34 -15.79 19.69
C VAL A 298 -4.21 -15.24 21.11
N PRO A 299 -3.36 -15.79 21.99
CA PRO A 299 -3.06 -15.19 23.28
C PRO A 299 -2.73 -13.71 23.15
N TYR A 300 -3.15 -12.90 24.13
CA TYR A 300 -3.01 -11.44 24.03
C TYR A 300 -1.56 -10.99 23.80
N GLY A 301 -0.60 -11.67 24.45
CA GLY A 301 0.83 -11.45 24.25
C GLY A 301 1.28 -11.76 22.80
N GLU A 302 0.79 -12.84 22.18
CA GLU A 302 1.09 -13.16 20.76
C GLU A 302 0.49 -12.13 19.80
N LEU A 303 -0.70 -11.59 20.10
CA LEU A 303 -1.29 -10.49 19.33
C LEU A 303 -0.38 -9.25 19.36
N ILE A 304 0.10 -8.87 20.56
CA ILE A 304 1.01 -7.74 20.74
C ILE A 304 2.31 -7.97 20.00
N GLU A 305 2.84 -9.19 20.04
CA GLU A 305 4.03 -9.58 19.28
C GLU A 305 3.87 -9.31 17.80
N GLY A 306 2.84 -9.87 17.18
CA GLY A 306 2.55 -9.65 15.75
C GLY A 306 2.35 -8.17 15.40
N VAL A 307 1.70 -7.42 16.29
CA VAL A 307 1.54 -5.96 16.16
C VAL A 307 2.90 -5.25 16.11
N LEU A 308 3.80 -5.54 17.04
CA LEU A 308 5.12 -4.92 17.11
C LEU A 308 5.98 -5.31 15.89
N GLU A 309 5.98 -6.58 15.52
CA GLU A 309 6.71 -7.08 14.35
C GLU A 309 6.28 -6.35 13.07
N ARG A 310 4.97 -6.29 12.84
CA ARG A 310 4.43 -5.64 11.66
C ARG A 310 4.71 -4.14 11.64
N TYR A 311 4.53 -3.47 12.79
CA TYR A 311 4.75 -2.04 12.90
C TYR A 311 6.20 -1.66 12.63
N TYR A 312 7.16 -2.35 13.28
CA TYR A 312 8.57 -2.01 13.18
C TYR A 312 9.29 -2.59 11.95
N ALA A 313 8.70 -3.55 11.25
CA ALA A 313 9.27 -4.08 10.00
C ALA A 313 9.50 -3.00 8.92
N ASP A 314 8.63 -1.99 8.90
CA ASP A 314 8.68 -0.87 7.93
C ASP A 314 8.86 0.50 8.63
N ALA A 315 9.07 0.52 9.96
CA ALA A 315 9.21 1.76 10.71
C ALA A 315 10.58 2.43 10.45
N PRO A 316 10.61 3.72 10.12
CA PRO A 316 11.86 4.44 9.84
C PRO A 316 12.64 4.81 11.10
N PHE A 317 12.07 4.60 12.27
CA PHE A 317 12.66 4.95 13.56
C PHE A 317 12.18 4.00 14.65
N VAL A 318 13.11 3.53 15.47
CA VAL A 318 12.85 2.72 16.67
C VAL A 318 13.22 3.54 17.91
N PRO A 319 12.32 3.72 18.91
CA PRO A 319 12.62 4.46 20.14
C PRO A 319 13.54 3.67 21.09
N ARG A 320 13.94 4.29 22.21
CA ARG A 320 14.68 3.59 23.27
C ARG A 320 13.81 2.62 24.05
N GLU A 321 12.51 2.89 24.11
CA GLU A 321 11.57 2.11 24.90
C GLU A 321 10.24 1.99 24.18
N VAL A 322 9.69 0.79 24.24
CA VAL A 322 8.35 0.43 23.71
C VAL A 322 7.51 -0.02 24.89
N LEU A 323 6.38 0.66 25.10
CA LEU A 323 5.44 0.33 26.17
C LEU A 323 4.26 -0.44 25.59
N VAL A 324 3.93 -1.54 26.24
CA VAL A 324 2.85 -2.46 25.84
C VAL A 324 1.95 -2.78 27.03
N PRO A 325 0.68 -3.17 26.81
CA PRO A 325 -0.23 -3.54 27.90
C PRO A 325 0.11 -4.89 28.54
N GLU A 326 0.71 -5.82 27.79
CA GLU A 326 1.16 -7.14 28.25
C GLU A 326 2.47 -7.50 27.54
N LEU A 327 3.38 -8.19 28.23
CA LEU A 327 4.62 -8.66 27.62
C LEU A 327 4.36 -9.91 26.78
N PRO A 328 4.74 -9.94 25.51
CA PRO A 328 4.78 -11.18 24.73
C PRO A 328 5.83 -12.14 25.29
N ALA A 329 5.63 -13.44 25.08
CA ALA A 329 6.58 -14.46 25.51
C ALA A 329 7.97 -14.29 24.88
N SER A 330 8.05 -13.70 23.69
CA SER A 330 9.27 -13.39 22.94
C SER A 330 9.80 -11.97 23.19
N ALA A 331 9.43 -11.30 24.28
CA ALA A 331 9.79 -9.90 24.56
C ALA A 331 11.32 -9.64 24.52
N GLU A 332 12.14 -10.62 24.90
CA GLU A 332 13.59 -10.55 24.81
C GLU A 332 14.07 -10.54 23.35
N THR A 333 13.59 -11.49 22.55
CA THR A 333 13.89 -11.59 21.11
C THR A 333 13.47 -10.32 20.36
N LEU A 334 12.28 -9.80 20.67
CA LEU A 334 11.79 -8.52 20.12
C LEU A 334 12.72 -7.35 20.50
N SER A 335 13.14 -7.31 21.77
CA SER A 335 14.05 -6.25 22.25
C SER A 335 15.42 -6.33 21.55
N GLU A 336 15.94 -7.53 21.30
CA GLU A 336 17.18 -7.76 20.54
C GLU A 336 17.04 -7.33 19.08
N TRP A 337 15.97 -7.76 18.42
CA TRP A 337 15.67 -7.39 17.04
C TRP A 337 15.54 -5.87 16.87
N LEU A 338 14.76 -5.21 17.73
CA LEU A 338 14.60 -3.76 17.73
C LEU A 338 15.92 -3.03 18.04
N SER A 339 16.75 -3.59 18.93
CA SER A 339 18.08 -3.06 19.23
C SER A 339 19.02 -3.14 18.03
N GLY A 340 18.93 -4.23 17.26
CA GLY A 340 19.67 -4.40 15.99
C GLY A 340 19.28 -3.34 14.96
N ILE A 341 17.98 -3.10 14.77
CA ILE A 341 17.48 -2.04 13.86
C ILE A 341 17.93 -0.65 14.30
N ARG A 342 17.87 -0.39 15.61
CA ARG A 342 18.23 0.91 16.17
C ARG A 342 19.74 1.16 16.20
N GLY A 343 20.57 0.13 16.31
CA GLY A 343 22.00 0.21 16.61
C GLY A 343 22.34 0.52 18.08
N SER A 344 21.34 0.40 18.99
CA SER A 344 21.53 0.58 20.45
C SER A 344 20.33 -0.04 21.20
N ARG A 345 20.55 -0.32 22.50
CA ARG A 345 19.58 -1.05 23.33
C ARG A 345 18.18 -0.45 23.30
N VAL A 346 17.18 -1.31 23.01
CA VAL A 346 15.75 -1.04 23.08
C VAL A 346 15.12 -1.94 24.16
N ARG A 347 14.19 -1.40 24.92
CA ARG A 347 13.44 -2.14 25.95
C ARG A 347 11.96 -2.20 25.59
N VAL A 348 11.39 -3.39 25.57
CA VAL A 348 9.93 -3.61 25.57
C VAL A 348 9.48 -3.85 27.01
N SER A 349 8.48 -3.10 27.50
CA SER A 349 8.09 -3.17 28.91
C SER A 349 6.62 -2.80 29.15
N VAL A 350 6.07 -3.31 30.26
CA VAL A 350 4.74 -2.94 30.77
C VAL A 350 4.92 -1.94 31.93
N PRO A 351 4.48 -0.69 31.80
CA PRO A 351 4.62 0.30 32.86
C PRO A 351 3.61 0.07 33.97
N GLN A 352 4.08 0.08 35.22
CA GLN A 352 3.26 -0.20 36.41
C GLN A 352 2.75 1.08 37.09
N ARG A 353 3.45 2.21 36.98
CA ARG A 353 3.14 3.46 37.69
C ARG A 353 3.67 4.71 36.98
N GLY A 354 3.16 5.87 37.39
CA GLY A 354 3.58 7.19 36.93
C GLY A 354 3.20 7.47 35.48
N LEU A 355 3.82 8.50 34.91
CA LEU A 355 3.54 9.04 33.57
C LEU A 355 3.45 7.96 32.47
N LYS A 356 4.33 6.98 32.47
CA LYS A 356 4.32 5.90 31.48
C LYS A 356 3.03 5.06 31.57
N ARG A 357 2.53 4.80 32.76
CA ARG A 357 1.26 4.09 32.97
C ARG A 357 0.07 4.93 32.50
N GLU A 358 0.10 6.23 32.75
CA GLU A 358 -0.93 7.16 32.27
C GLU A 358 -0.95 7.22 30.73
N LEU A 359 0.22 7.28 30.08
CA LEU A 359 0.32 7.23 28.62
C LEU A 359 -0.20 5.92 28.04
N LEU A 360 0.07 4.79 28.70
CA LEU A 360 -0.49 3.49 28.29
C LEU A 360 -2.02 3.47 28.46
N GLY A 361 -2.53 4.02 29.55
CA GLY A 361 -3.99 4.19 29.76
C GLY A 361 -4.62 5.00 28.64
N LEU A 362 -4.01 6.14 28.28
CA LEU A 362 -4.47 6.99 27.19
C LEU A 362 -4.43 6.27 25.82
N ALA A 363 -3.36 5.53 25.53
CA ALA A 363 -3.27 4.72 24.32
C ALA A 363 -4.35 3.64 24.24
N SER A 364 -4.60 2.94 25.35
CA SER A 364 -5.64 1.90 25.44
C SER A 364 -7.05 2.47 25.29
N GLU A 365 -7.33 3.63 25.89
CA GLU A 365 -8.61 4.31 25.72
C GLU A 365 -8.84 4.74 24.27
N ASN A 366 -7.82 5.27 23.61
CA ASN A 366 -7.89 5.60 22.19
C ASN A 366 -8.08 4.36 21.32
N ALA A 367 -7.46 3.23 21.64
CA ALA A 367 -7.70 1.95 20.95
C ALA A 367 -9.16 1.51 21.10
N ARG A 368 -9.76 1.67 22.29
CA ARG A 368 -11.19 1.39 22.53
C ARG A 368 -12.10 2.26 21.67
N PHE A 369 -11.82 3.55 21.57
CA PHE A 369 -12.57 4.46 20.68
C PHE A 369 -12.40 4.09 19.20
N ALA A 370 -11.18 3.71 18.79
CA ALA A 370 -10.92 3.26 17.43
C ALA A 370 -11.73 2.01 17.08
N LEU A 371 -11.77 1.04 18.01
CA LEU A 371 -12.57 -0.19 17.88
C LEU A 371 -14.07 0.11 17.76
N ALA A 372 -14.60 0.98 18.63
CA ALA A 372 -16.00 1.38 18.60
C ALA A 372 -16.37 2.07 17.27
N ARG A 373 -15.54 2.99 16.79
CA ARG A 373 -15.72 3.63 15.47
C ARG A 373 -15.70 2.63 14.31
N TYR A 374 -14.76 1.67 14.36
CA TYR A 374 -14.66 0.63 13.34
C TYR A 374 -15.91 -0.26 13.31
N LYS A 375 -16.36 -0.77 14.48
CA LYS A 375 -17.58 -1.57 14.59
C LYS A 375 -18.82 -0.82 14.08
N HIS A 376 -18.97 0.45 14.47
CA HIS A 376 -20.09 1.27 14.00
C HIS A 376 -20.05 1.47 12.47
N ARG A 377 -18.89 1.77 11.91
CA ARG A 377 -18.72 1.93 10.45
C ARG A 377 -19.01 0.63 9.70
N THR A 378 -18.48 -0.50 10.18
CA THR A 378 -18.66 -1.81 9.53
C THR A 378 -20.13 -2.23 9.57
N ARG A 379 -20.81 -2.06 10.70
CA ARG A 379 -22.25 -2.35 10.83
C ARG A 379 -23.09 -1.45 9.90
N TYR A 380 -22.80 -0.18 9.85
CA TYR A 380 -23.48 0.75 8.93
C TYR A 380 -23.27 0.36 7.47
N ASP A 381 -22.06 -0.04 7.09
CA ASP A 381 -21.75 -0.49 5.73
C ASP A 381 -22.49 -1.81 5.40
N GLU A 382 -22.58 -2.74 6.33
CA GLU A 382 -23.33 -4.00 6.16
C GLU A 382 -24.83 -3.76 6.02
N GLU A 383 -25.42 -2.94 6.88
CA GLU A 383 -26.83 -2.57 6.81
C GLU A 383 -27.15 -1.86 5.47
N ARG A 384 -26.25 -1.00 5.00
CA ARG A 384 -26.38 -0.32 3.71
C ARG A 384 -26.27 -1.28 2.54
N ILE A 385 -25.36 -2.24 2.58
CA ILE A 385 -25.23 -3.28 1.54
C ILE A 385 -26.48 -4.17 1.51
N ASN A 386 -26.94 -4.67 2.66
CA ASN A 386 -28.12 -5.51 2.74
C ASN A 386 -29.35 -4.76 2.20
N ARG A 387 -29.53 -3.51 2.56
CA ARG A 387 -30.58 -2.64 2.02
C ARG A 387 -30.46 -2.52 0.50
N ALA A 388 -29.25 -2.32 -0.04
CA ALA A 388 -29.03 -2.20 -1.47
C ALA A 388 -29.43 -3.47 -2.24
N LEU A 389 -29.12 -4.65 -1.71
CA LEU A 389 -29.47 -5.92 -2.32
C LEU A 389 -31.00 -6.16 -2.30
N LEU A 390 -31.69 -5.83 -1.20
CA LEU A 390 -33.14 -5.91 -1.09
C LEU A 390 -33.86 -4.89 -1.99
N GLU A 391 -33.33 -3.66 -2.09
CA GLU A 391 -33.88 -2.65 -3.02
C GLU A 391 -33.72 -3.10 -4.47
N LEU A 392 -32.60 -3.76 -4.84
CA LEU A 392 -32.41 -4.32 -6.19
C LEU A 392 -33.35 -5.49 -6.47
N GLU A 393 -33.52 -6.40 -5.52
CA GLU A 393 -34.50 -7.49 -5.62
C GLU A 393 -35.88 -6.95 -5.94
N SER A 394 -36.35 -5.99 -5.15
CA SER A 394 -37.67 -5.37 -5.34
C SER A 394 -37.78 -4.59 -6.64
N ALA A 395 -36.80 -3.74 -6.96
CA ALA A 395 -36.84 -2.86 -8.13
C ALA A 395 -36.75 -3.60 -9.46
N LEU A 396 -36.08 -4.74 -9.51
CA LEU A 396 -35.89 -5.56 -10.71
C LEU A 396 -36.75 -6.84 -10.70
N ALA A 397 -37.64 -6.99 -9.71
CA ALA A 397 -38.49 -8.18 -9.51
C ALA A 397 -37.66 -9.49 -9.55
N LEU A 398 -36.51 -9.51 -8.86
CA LEU A 398 -35.68 -10.69 -8.82
C LEU A 398 -36.26 -11.76 -7.86
N PRO A 399 -35.95 -13.04 -8.08
CA PRO A 399 -36.49 -14.14 -7.24
C PRO A 399 -35.85 -14.14 -5.82
N ALA A 400 -34.71 -13.48 -5.63
CA ALA A 400 -34.01 -13.34 -4.38
C ALA A 400 -33.03 -12.17 -4.46
N PRO A 401 -32.48 -11.66 -3.31
CA PRO A 401 -31.43 -10.64 -3.31
C PRO A 401 -30.23 -11.11 -4.11
N PRO A 402 -29.69 -10.29 -5.05
CA PRO A 402 -28.60 -10.71 -5.93
C PRO A 402 -27.26 -10.71 -5.18
N LEU A 403 -26.92 -11.83 -4.56
CA LEU A 403 -25.67 -11.97 -3.80
C LEU A 403 -24.44 -11.98 -4.71
N ARG A 404 -24.57 -12.52 -5.95
CA ARG A 404 -23.52 -12.49 -6.95
C ARG A 404 -23.95 -11.63 -8.14
N ILE A 405 -23.31 -10.47 -8.29
CA ILE A 405 -23.55 -9.55 -9.42
C ILE A 405 -22.32 -9.59 -10.32
N GLU A 406 -22.51 -9.89 -11.61
CA GLU A 406 -21.47 -9.77 -12.63
C GLU A 406 -21.73 -8.55 -13.51
N CYS A 407 -20.75 -7.67 -13.70
CA CYS A 407 -20.88 -6.52 -14.59
C CYS A 407 -19.85 -6.57 -15.72
N TYR A 408 -20.30 -6.24 -16.92
CA TYR A 408 -19.53 -6.30 -18.15
C TYR A 408 -19.43 -4.93 -18.80
N ASP A 409 -18.20 -4.55 -19.16
CA ASP A 409 -17.89 -3.34 -19.93
C ASP A 409 -17.02 -3.71 -21.13
N ILE A 410 -17.31 -3.13 -22.30
CA ILE A 410 -16.51 -3.25 -23.51
C ILE A 410 -15.74 -1.96 -23.71
N SER A 411 -14.43 -2.08 -23.79
CA SER A 411 -13.55 -0.95 -24.02
C SER A 411 -12.68 -1.18 -25.25
N THR A 412 -12.70 -0.25 -26.19
CA THR A 412 -11.98 -0.32 -27.46
C THR A 412 -10.81 0.67 -27.50
N LEU A 413 -9.62 0.22 -27.89
CA LEU A 413 -8.42 1.03 -28.05
C LEU A 413 -8.17 1.29 -29.54
N HIS A 414 -8.42 2.53 -29.98
CA HIS A 414 -8.10 2.99 -31.36
C HIS A 414 -8.56 2.02 -32.47
N GLY A 415 -9.69 1.34 -32.30
CA GLY A 415 -10.29 0.48 -33.34
C GLY A 415 -9.58 -0.86 -33.60
N LYS A 416 -8.54 -1.23 -32.86
CA LYS A 416 -7.75 -2.45 -33.16
C LYS A 416 -7.68 -3.49 -32.03
N ASP A 417 -7.83 -3.08 -30.77
CA ASP A 417 -7.77 -4.00 -29.63
C ASP A 417 -8.95 -3.73 -28.71
N SER A 418 -9.94 -4.59 -28.78
CA SER A 418 -11.11 -4.53 -27.91
C SER A 418 -11.01 -5.57 -26.80
N VAL A 419 -11.33 -5.18 -25.58
CA VAL A 419 -11.30 -6.04 -24.40
C VAL A 419 -12.62 -5.93 -23.68
N GLY A 420 -13.26 -7.08 -23.41
CA GLY A 420 -14.34 -7.18 -22.47
C GLY A 420 -13.81 -7.37 -21.05
N SER A 421 -14.27 -6.57 -20.11
CA SER A 421 -13.99 -6.71 -18.70
C SER A 421 -15.20 -7.30 -17.97
N MET A 422 -14.95 -8.25 -17.08
CA MET A 422 -15.91 -8.83 -16.15
C MET A 422 -15.48 -8.53 -14.73
N VAL A 423 -16.28 -7.80 -14.00
CA VAL A 423 -16.11 -7.64 -12.56
C VAL A 423 -17.22 -8.39 -11.83
N VAL A 424 -16.91 -8.84 -10.64
CA VAL A 424 -17.81 -9.62 -9.79
C VAL A 424 -17.92 -8.94 -8.44
N PHE A 425 -19.16 -8.82 -7.96
CA PHE A 425 -19.47 -8.42 -6.59
C PHE A 425 -20.17 -9.59 -5.90
N SER A 426 -19.62 -9.98 -4.75
CA SER A 426 -20.18 -11.03 -3.89
C SER A 426 -20.66 -10.39 -2.59
N GLY A 427 -21.94 -10.59 -2.24
CA GLY A 427 -22.55 -9.93 -1.08
C GLY A 427 -22.39 -8.41 -1.10
N GLY A 428 -22.54 -7.76 -2.29
CA GLY A 428 -22.41 -6.31 -2.48
C GLY A 428 -20.99 -5.75 -2.35
N ARG A 429 -19.95 -6.59 -2.28
CA ARG A 429 -18.52 -6.23 -2.18
C ARG A 429 -17.73 -6.74 -3.38
N PRO A 430 -16.71 -6.01 -3.88
CA PRO A 430 -15.89 -6.45 -5.00
C PRO A 430 -15.14 -7.76 -4.71
N ASP A 431 -15.35 -8.78 -5.52
CA ASP A 431 -14.61 -10.04 -5.50
C ASP A 431 -13.56 -10.05 -6.61
N LYS A 432 -12.40 -9.45 -6.32
CA LYS A 432 -11.32 -9.28 -7.30
C LYS A 432 -10.72 -10.59 -7.80
N ALA A 433 -10.80 -11.67 -7.03
CA ALA A 433 -10.33 -12.99 -7.42
C ALA A 433 -11.14 -13.56 -8.59
N ALA A 434 -12.41 -13.19 -8.67
CA ALA A 434 -13.33 -13.61 -9.73
C ALA A 434 -13.30 -12.70 -10.98
N TYR A 435 -12.56 -11.58 -11.01
CA TYR A 435 -12.47 -10.69 -12.17
C TYR A 435 -11.82 -11.37 -13.36
N ARG A 436 -12.34 -11.14 -14.56
CA ARG A 436 -11.80 -11.73 -15.80
C ARG A 436 -11.73 -10.70 -16.92
N ARG A 437 -10.81 -10.94 -17.87
CA ARG A 437 -10.65 -10.17 -19.10
C ARG A 437 -10.80 -11.09 -20.30
N PHE A 438 -11.49 -10.60 -21.32
CA PHE A 438 -11.74 -11.32 -22.56
C PHE A 438 -11.18 -10.49 -23.72
N ASN A 439 -10.16 -11.00 -24.39
CA ASN A 439 -9.73 -10.41 -25.66
C ASN A 439 -10.80 -10.68 -26.71
N VAL A 440 -11.36 -9.64 -27.27
CA VAL A 440 -12.42 -9.73 -28.31
C VAL A 440 -11.80 -10.12 -29.64
N ARG A 441 -12.43 -11.05 -30.35
CA ARG A 441 -11.95 -11.60 -31.61
C ARG A 441 -12.76 -11.14 -32.83
N VAL A 442 -13.88 -10.46 -32.63
CA VAL A 442 -14.71 -9.96 -33.71
C VAL A 442 -13.98 -8.82 -34.43
N THR A 443 -13.57 -9.08 -35.67
CA THR A 443 -12.96 -8.13 -36.59
C THR A 443 -13.96 -7.70 -37.65
N THR A 444 -15.05 -7.05 -37.28
CA THR A 444 -15.88 -6.33 -38.24
C THR A 444 -15.36 -4.89 -38.33
N GLY A 445 -15.21 -4.35 -39.53
CA GLY A 445 -14.51 -3.08 -39.82
C GLY A 445 -15.09 -1.81 -39.18
N GLU A 446 -16.15 -1.92 -38.40
CA GLU A 446 -16.67 -0.89 -37.50
C GLU A 446 -16.71 -1.48 -36.08
N ALA A 447 -16.29 -0.68 -35.10
CA ALA A 447 -16.31 -1.03 -33.68
C ALA A 447 -17.78 -1.22 -33.24
N ASN A 448 -18.25 -2.46 -33.27
CA ASN A 448 -19.61 -2.84 -32.85
C ASN A 448 -19.59 -3.39 -31.44
N ASP A 449 -19.73 -2.51 -30.45
CA ASP A 449 -19.75 -2.87 -29.02
C ASP A 449 -20.82 -3.93 -28.70
N VAL A 450 -21.93 -3.97 -29.47
CA VAL A 450 -23.02 -4.94 -29.30
C VAL A 450 -22.56 -6.36 -29.64
N ALA A 451 -21.89 -6.53 -30.80
CA ALA A 451 -21.38 -7.84 -31.23
C ALA A 451 -20.24 -8.32 -30.29
N MET A 452 -19.41 -7.39 -29.83
CA MET A 452 -18.33 -7.69 -28.87
C MET A 452 -18.89 -8.13 -27.51
N MET A 453 -19.90 -7.45 -27.00
CA MET A 453 -20.59 -7.83 -25.75
C MET A 453 -21.18 -9.24 -25.88
N ARG A 454 -21.86 -9.54 -26.98
CA ARG A 454 -22.41 -10.88 -27.25
C ARG A 454 -21.31 -11.95 -27.24
N GLU A 455 -20.18 -11.73 -27.94
CA GLU A 455 -19.04 -12.67 -27.95
C GLU A 455 -18.50 -12.95 -26.54
N VAL A 456 -18.28 -11.90 -25.75
CA VAL A 456 -17.74 -12.02 -24.39
C VAL A 456 -18.67 -12.85 -23.51
N LEU A 457 -19.96 -12.54 -23.50
CA LEU A 457 -20.95 -13.24 -22.69
C LEU A 457 -21.12 -14.70 -23.13
N LEU A 458 -21.18 -14.95 -24.44
CA LEU A 458 -21.27 -16.31 -24.97
C LEU A 458 -20.08 -17.17 -24.56
N ARG A 459 -18.88 -16.63 -24.64
CA ARG A 459 -17.66 -17.33 -24.18
C ARG A 459 -17.65 -17.60 -22.68
N ARG A 460 -18.18 -16.66 -21.88
CA ARG A 460 -18.31 -16.82 -20.42
C ARG A 460 -19.25 -17.97 -20.09
N PHE A 461 -20.47 -17.97 -20.66
CA PHE A 461 -21.50 -18.95 -20.31
C PHE A 461 -21.24 -20.32 -20.92
N ARG A 462 -20.64 -20.42 -22.10
CA ARG A 462 -20.18 -21.70 -22.65
C ARG A 462 -19.11 -22.36 -21.76
N ARG A 463 -18.20 -21.57 -21.18
CA ARG A 463 -17.21 -22.10 -20.23
C ARG A 463 -17.84 -22.57 -18.92
N ALA A 464 -18.88 -21.92 -18.45
CA ALA A 464 -19.65 -22.41 -17.31
C ALA A 464 -20.26 -23.79 -17.59
N ALA A 465 -20.86 -23.97 -18.77
CA ALA A 465 -21.48 -25.23 -19.20
C ALA A 465 -20.44 -26.38 -19.37
N THR A 466 -19.19 -26.07 -19.71
CA THR A 466 -18.11 -27.08 -19.87
C THR A 466 -17.39 -27.44 -18.57
N GLY A 467 -17.84 -26.92 -17.41
CA GLY A 467 -17.28 -27.28 -16.11
C GLY A 467 -15.94 -26.60 -15.75
N ASP A 468 -15.56 -25.51 -16.45
CA ASP A 468 -14.40 -24.69 -16.02
C ASP A 468 -14.70 -24.08 -14.64
N GLY A 469 -14.09 -24.61 -13.59
CA GLY A 469 -14.34 -24.22 -12.21
C GLY A 469 -14.20 -22.71 -11.94
N ARG A 470 -13.43 -21.99 -12.77
CA ARG A 470 -13.29 -20.52 -12.69
C ARG A 470 -14.55 -19.75 -13.15
N PHE A 471 -15.44 -20.43 -13.87
CA PHE A 471 -16.68 -19.89 -14.42
C PHE A 471 -17.93 -20.67 -13.97
N ALA A 472 -17.79 -21.64 -13.06
CA ALA A 472 -18.87 -22.52 -12.63
C ALA A 472 -20.03 -21.78 -11.94
N ALA A 473 -19.71 -20.77 -11.12
CA ALA A 473 -20.74 -20.00 -10.42
C ALA A 473 -21.46 -19.05 -11.39
N LEU A 474 -22.78 -19.18 -11.50
CA LEU A 474 -23.64 -18.26 -12.26
C LEU A 474 -23.96 -17.02 -11.42
N PRO A 475 -24.17 -15.84 -12.05
CA PRO A 475 -24.61 -14.65 -11.33
C PRO A 475 -26.10 -14.70 -11.01
N ASP A 476 -26.49 -14.10 -9.88
CA ASP A 476 -27.90 -13.83 -9.54
C ASP A 476 -28.41 -12.61 -10.32
N LEU A 477 -27.50 -11.72 -10.76
CA LEU A 477 -27.81 -10.57 -11.61
C LEU A 477 -26.63 -10.28 -12.54
N LEU A 478 -26.91 -10.23 -13.83
CA LEU A 478 -25.99 -9.81 -14.87
C LEU A 478 -26.23 -8.33 -15.22
N ILE A 479 -25.22 -7.50 -15.15
CA ILE A 479 -25.28 -6.10 -15.58
C ILE A 479 -24.38 -5.91 -16.80
N VAL A 480 -24.90 -5.25 -17.82
CA VAL A 480 -24.12 -4.77 -18.98
C VAL A 480 -24.07 -3.25 -18.98
N ASP A 481 -22.86 -2.68 -19.13
CA ASP A 481 -22.69 -1.22 -19.25
C ASP A 481 -23.15 -0.79 -20.65
N GLY A 482 -24.31 -0.14 -20.74
CA GLY A 482 -24.91 0.31 -21.98
C GLY A 482 -26.43 0.38 -21.92
N GLY A 483 -27.05 0.45 -23.09
CA GLY A 483 -28.51 0.59 -23.23
C GLY A 483 -29.20 -0.65 -23.79
N LYS A 484 -30.39 -0.45 -24.39
CA LYS A 484 -31.20 -1.51 -25.01
C LYS A 484 -30.45 -2.39 -26.03
N PRO A 485 -29.50 -1.87 -26.87
CA PRO A 485 -28.75 -2.72 -27.80
C PRO A 485 -27.83 -3.73 -27.07
N GLN A 486 -27.14 -3.31 -25.99
CA GLN A 486 -26.27 -4.18 -25.19
C GLN A 486 -27.10 -5.21 -24.41
N LEU A 487 -28.31 -4.84 -23.94
CA LEU A 487 -29.26 -5.77 -23.34
C LEU A 487 -29.69 -6.86 -24.33
N SER A 488 -30.03 -6.48 -25.56
CA SER A 488 -30.42 -7.44 -26.63
C SER A 488 -29.25 -8.41 -26.95
N ALA A 489 -28.01 -7.91 -27.00
CA ALA A 489 -26.83 -8.76 -27.18
C ALA A 489 -26.66 -9.76 -26.04
N ALA A 490 -26.86 -9.31 -24.79
CA ALA A 490 -26.79 -10.17 -23.63
C ALA A 490 -27.84 -11.28 -23.65
N LEU A 491 -29.09 -10.94 -23.96
CA LEU A 491 -30.17 -11.90 -24.08
C LEU A 491 -29.88 -12.95 -25.15
N SER A 492 -29.44 -12.52 -26.34
CA SER A 492 -29.07 -13.43 -27.43
C SER A 492 -27.94 -14.38 -27.04
N ALA A 493 -26.94 -13.89 -26.30
CA ALA A 493 -25.84 -14.72 -25.83
C ALA A 493 -26.28 -15.75 -24.77
N LEU A 494 -27.16 -15.36 -23.86
CA LEU A 494 -27.72 -16.24 -22.83
C LEU A 494 -28.59 -17.33 -23.44
N GLU A 495 -29.45 -16.98 -24.40
CA GLU A 495 -30.30 -17.91 -25.13
C GLU A 495 -29.46 -18.95 -25.89
N GLU A 496 -28.44 -18.52 -26.66
CA GLU A 496 -27.55 -19.42 -27.37
C GLU A 496 -26.73 -20.32 -26.45
N ALA A 497 -26.38 -19.82 -25.27
CA ALA A 497 -25.66 -20.61 -24.25
C ALA A 497 -26.58 -21.55 -23.45
N GLY A 498 -27.89 -21.46 -23.61
CA GLY A 498 -28.88 -22.24 -22.86
C GLY A 498 -28.91 -21.90 -21.36
N VAL A 499 -28.56 -20.67 -20.97
CA VAL A 499 -28.45 -20.23 -19.57
C VAL A 499 -29.54 -19.19 -19.28
N ARG A 500 -30.20 -19.32 -18.13
CA ARG A 500 -31.21 -18.37 -17.66
C ARG A 500 -30.68 -17.67 -16.40
N VAL A 501 -30.36 -16.39 -16.51
CA VAL A 501 -29.97 -15.52 -15.40
C VAL A 501 -30.68 -14.17 -15.57
N PRO A 502 -31.08 -13.50 -14.48
CA PRO A 502 -31.59 -12.13 -14.55
C PRO A 502 -30.54 -11.20 -15.16
N VAL A 503 -30.96 -10.36 -16.09
CA VAL A 503 -30.07 -9.42 -16.79
C VAL A 503 -30.68 -8.03 -16.84
N ALA A 504 -29.85 -7.00 -16.66
CA ALA A 504 -30.22 -5.61 -16.88
C ALA A 504 -29.10 -4.85 -17.59
N ALA A 505 -29.44 -3.83 -18.35
CA ALA A 505 -28.48 -2.89 -18.91
C ALA A 505 -28.52 -1.56 -18.15
N LEU A 506 -27.37 -1.02 -17.79
CA LEU A 506 -27.27 0.24 -17.08
C LEU A 506 -26.73 1.35 -18.00
N ALA A 507 -27.61 2.31 -18.34
CA ALA A 507 -27.24 3.44 -19.21
C ALA A 507 -26.59 4.59 -18.43
N LYS A 508 -25.51 5.16 -18.98
CA LYS A 508 -24.65 6.16 -18.33
C LYS A 508 -25.31 7.52 -18.04
N ARG A 509 -26.16 8.01 -18.94
CA ARG A 509 -26.60 9.43 -18.88
C ARG A 509 -27.62 9.70 -17.78
N GLU A 510 -28.57 8.79 -17.59
CA GLU A 510 -29.68 8.97 -16.64
C GLU A 510 -29.72 7.87 -15.58
N GLU A 511 -28.72 7.00 -15.57
CA GLU A 511 -28.61 5.89 -14.62
C GLU A 511 -29.82 4.93 -14.67
N GLU A 512 -30.41 4.80 -15.86
CA GLU A 512 -31.58 3.98 -16.14
C GLU A 512 -31.22 2.52 -16.32
N LEU A 513 -32.03 1.64 -15.74
CA LEU A 513 -31.93 0.20 -15.89
C LEU A 513 -32.95 -0.30 -16.89
N PHE A 514 -32.47 -0.87 -17.98
CA PHE A 514 -33.33 -1.57 -18.96
C PHE A 514 -33.42 -3.04 -18.57
N VAL A 515 -34.66 -3.52 -18.37
CA VAL A 515 -34.98 -4.89 -17.97
C VAL A 515 -35.71 -5.58 -19.10
N PRO A 516 -35.46 -6.86 -19.41
CA PRO A 516 -36.15 -7.57 -20.47
C PRO A 516 -37.66 -7.62 -20.23
N GLY A 517 -38.43 -7.32 -21.28
CA GLY A 517 -39.90 -7.35 -21.23
C GLY A 517 -40.57 -6.14 -20.56
N TRP A 518 -39.81 -5.13 -20.14
CA TRP A 518 -40.33 -3.89 -19.59
C TRP A 518 -40.22 -2.77 -20.64
N ASP A 519 -41.33 -2.07 -20.87
CA ASP A 519 -41.35 -0.98 -21.87
C ASP A 519 -40.61 0.24 -21.42
N GLU A 520 -40.72 0.58 -20.13
CA GLU A 520 -40.07 1.72 -19.52
C GLU A 520 -38.81 1.30 -18.70
N PRO A 521 -37.76 2.12 -18.70
CA PRO A 521 -36.59 1.84 -17.87
C PRO A 521 -36.91 2.04 -16.39
N VAL A 522 -36.29 1.24 -15.54
CA VAL A 522 -36.37 1.40 -14.09
C VAL A 522 -35.43 2.54 -13.65
N ARG A 523 -35.99 3.50 -12.94
CA ARG A 523 -35.24 4.59 -12.31
C ARG A 523 -35.23 4.39 -10.81
N LEU A 524 -34.04 4.15 -10.25
CA LEU A 524 -33.88 4.07 -8.82
C LEU A 524 -33.83 5.47 -8.21
N PRO A 525 -34.42 5.69 -7.03
CA PRO A 525 -34.41 7.00 -6.39
C PRO A 525 -32.98 7.51 -6.15
N ASP A 526 -32.75 8.81 -6.34
CA ASP A 526 -31.48 9.44 -6.00
C ASP A 526 -31.15 9.23 -4.53
N GLY A 527 -29.91 8.80 -4.27
CA GLY A 527 -29.46 8.50 -2.91
C GLY A 527 -29.85 7.11 -2.38
N SER A 528 -30.60 6.29 -3.14
CA SER A 528 -30.90 4.90 -2.75
C SER A 528 -29.63 4.06 -2.61
N ALA A 529 -29.69 3.06 -1.73
CA ALA A 529 -28.56 2.16 -1.52
C ALA A 529 -28.30 1.30 -2.78
N ALA A 530 -29.36 0.88 -3.47
CA ALA A 530 -29.30 0.15 -4.73
C ALA A 530 -28.59 0.92 -5.84
N LEU A 531 -28.96 2.18 -6.08
CA LEU A 531 -28.32 3.03 -7.07
C LEU A 531 -26.83 3.23 -6.75
N SER A 532 -26.51 3.47 -5.48
CA SER A 532 -25.13 3.60 -5.02
C SER A 532 -24.30 2.33 -5.24
N LEU A 533 -24.91 1.13 -5.07
CA LEU A 533 -24.24 -0.14 -5.33
C LEU A 533 -24.01 -0.32 -6.84
N LEU A 534 -25.01 -0.08 -7.68
CA LEU A 534 -24.86 -0.21 -9.14
C LEU A 534 -23.83 0.74 -9.72
N LYS A 535 -23.79 2.00 -9.25
CA LYS A 535 -22.73 2.95 -9.61
C LYS A 535 -21.35 2.40 -9.29
N ARG A 536 -21.16 1.85 -8.10
CA ARG A 536 -19.88 1.22 -7.69
C ARG A 536 -19.54 0.03 -8.57
N VAL A 537 -20.49 -0.81 -8.92
CA VAL A 537 -20.31 -1.99 -9.78
C VAL A 537 -19.87 -1.56 -11.19
N ARG A 538 -20.55 -0.59 -11.79
CA ARG A 538 -20.22 -0.02 -13.10
C ARG A 538 -18.85 0.67 -13.10
N ASP A 539 -18.61 1.55 -12.13
CA ASP A 539 -17.36 2.31 -12.05
C ASP A 539 -16.16 1.38 -11.85
N GLU A 540 -16.34 0.26 -11.16
CA GLU A 540 -15.32 -0.76 -10.99
C GLU A 540 -15.05 -1.53 -12.29
N ALA A 541 -16.10 -1.84 -13.09
CA ALA A 541 -15.94 -2.46 -14.41
C ALA A 541 -15.14 -1.54 -15.34
N HIS A 542 -15.51 -0.28 -15.39
CA HIS A 542 -14.81 0.73 -16.18
C HIS A 542 -13.37 0.97 -15.71
N ARG A 543 -13.13 1.05 -14.38
CA ARG A 543 -11.79 1.15 -13.81
C ARG A 543 -10.91 -0.04 -14.21
N PHE A 544 -11.44 -1.26 -14.12
CA PHE A 544 -10.72 -2.50 -14.45
C PHE A 544 -10.36 -2.57 -15.95
N ALA A 545 -11.23 -2.07 -16.83
CA ALA A 545 -10.97 -1.92 -18.25
C ALA A 545 -9.84 -0.91 -18.53
N ILE A 546 -9.88 0.28 -17.91
CA ILE A 546 -8.87 1.34 -18.08
C ILE A 546 -7.49 0.89 -17.60
N GLU A 547 -7.38 0.18 -16.50
CA GLU A 547 -6.11 -0.36 -16.01
C GLU A 547 -5.43 -1.27 -17.03
N HIS A 548 -6.21 -2.11 -17.72
CA HIS A 548 -5.69 -2.94 -18.80
C HIS A 548 -5.12 -2.11 -19.94
N HIS A 549 -5.88 -1.11 -20.39
CA HIS A 549 -5.45 -0.22 -21.46
C HIS A 549 -4.15 0.52 -21.12
N ARG A 550 -3.99 0.97 -19.88
CA ARG A 550 -2.74 1.58 -19.39
C ARG A 550 -1.57 0.59 -19.42
N ALA A 551 -1.80 -0.66 -18.99
CA ALA A 551 -0.78 -1.72 -18.99
C ALA A 551 -0.37 -2.11 -20.41
N VAL A 552 -1.32 -2.24 -21.35
CA VAL A 552 -1.05 -2.54 -22.76
C VAL A 552 -0.33 -1.38 -23.46
N ARG A 553 -0.76 -0.13 -23.24
CA ARG A 553 -0.06 1.07 -23.73
C ARG A 553 1.37 1.14 -23.21
N GLY A 554 1.58 0.89 -21.92
CA GLY A 554 2.92 0.84 -21.34
C GLY A 554 3.80 -0.23 -22.01
N LYS A 555 3.27 -1.44 -22.23
CA LYS A 555 3.99 -2.52 -22.93
C LYS A 555 4.28 -2.17 -24.40
N ARG A 556 3.35 -1.52 -25.11
CA ARG A 556 3.55 -1.11 -26.52
C ARG A 556 4.53 0.04 -26.64
N ALA A 557 4.45 1.06 -25.80
CA ALA A 557 5.42 2.16 -25.77
C ALA A 557 6.85 1.64 -25.53
N VAL A 558 6.97 0.68 -24.59
CA VAL A 558 8.21 -0.05 -24.31
C VAL A 558 8.68 -0.85 -25.53
N ALA A 559 7.76 -1.54 -26.19
CA ALA A 559 8.05 -2.32 -27.38
C ALA A 559 8.51 -1.44 -28.55
N SER A 560 7.86 -0.31 -28.77
CA SER A 560 8.18 0.67 -29.82
C SER A 560 9.55 1.33 -29.60
N GLN A 561 9.97 1.60 -28.37
CA GLN A 561 11.31 2.14 -28.09
C GLN A 561 12.42 1.16 -28.45
N LEU A 562 12.20 -0.15 -28.26
CA LEU A 562 13.17 -1.19 -28.63
C LEU A 562 13.16 -1.48 -30.14
N ASP A 563 12.03 -1.30 -30.83
CA ASP A 563 11.91 -1.48 -32.29
C ASP A 563 12.66 -0.40 -33.08
N ALA A 564 12.85 0.77 -32.51
CA ALA A 564 13.61 1.87 -33.12
C ALA A 564 15.13 1.65 -33.04
N ILE A 565 15.62 0.62 -32.34
CA ILE A 565 17.06 0.37 -32.15
C ILE A 565 17.59 -0.56 -33.27
N PRO A 566 18.50 -0.10 -34.15
CA PRO A 566 19.07 -0.95 -35.18
C PRO A 566 19.78 -2.18 -34.57
N GLY A 567 19.42 -3.35 -35.08
CA GLY A 567 19.99 -4.63 -34.61
C GLY A 567 19.24 -5.31 -33.45
N VAL A 568 18.15 -4.75 -32.96
CA VAL A 568 17.26 -5.37 -31.96
C VAL A 568 16.02 -5.93 -32.66
N GLY A 569 16.13 -7.13 -33.22
CA GLY A 569 15.00 -7.85 -33.82
C GLY A 569 14.07 -8.49 -32.76
N PRO A 570 12.93 -9.07 -33.22
CA PRO A 570 11.89 -9.61 -32.32
C PRO A 570 12.40 -10.60 -31.27
N ALA A 571 13.32 -11.47 -31.61
CA ALA A 571 13.90 -12.46 -30.71
C ALA A 571 14.73 -11.80 -29.59
N ARG A 572 15.61 -10.86 -29.93
CA ARG A 572 16.44 -10.11 -28.96
C ARG A 572 15.58 -9.24 -28.06
N LYS A 573 14.55 -8.58 -28.60
CA LYS A 573 13.57 -7.81 -27.85
C LYS A 573 12.85 -8.67 -26.83
N LYS A 574 12.38 -9.87 -27.20
CA LYS A 574 11.73 -10.82 -26.29
C LYS A 574 12.66 -11.25 -25.16
N ALA A 575 13.92 -11.55 -25.49
CA ALA A 575 14.94 -11.94 -24.52
C ALA A 575 15.28 -10.80 -23.54
N LEU A 576 15.43 -9.56 -24.02
CA LEU A 576 15.65 -8.36 -23.17
C LEU A 576 14.49 -8.13 -22.21
N LEU A 577 13.25 -8.17 -22.71
CA LEU A 577 12.06 -7.97 -21.87
C LEU A 577 11.86 -9.13 -20.88
N ALA A 578 12.20 -10.36 -21.24
CA ALA A 578 12.15 -11.50 -20.33
C ALA A 578 13.17 -11.35 -19.18
N ARG A 579 14.39 -10.86 -19.48
CA ARG A 579 15.47 -10.71 -18.48
C ARG A 579 15.27 -9.49 -17.56
N PHE A 580 14.91 -8.32 -18.12
CA PHE A 580 14.86 -7.06 -17.38
C PHE A 580 13.43 -6.64 -16.98
N GLY A 581 12.40 -7.25 -17.53
CA GLY A 581 11.00 -7.00 -17.19
C GLY A 581 10.45 -5.63 -17.63
N SER A 582 11.32 -4.60 -17.79
CA SER A 582 10.93 -3.25 -18.23
C SER A 582 12.09 -2.48 -18.85
N VAL A 583 11.79 -1.53 -19.75
CA VAL A 583 12.82 -0.62 -20.31
C VAL A 583 13.47 0.25 -19.23
N LYS A 584 12.74 0.59 -18.17
CA LYS A 584 13.30 1.34 -17.03
C LYS A 584 14.43 0.57 -16.34
N ARG A 585 14.26 -0.73 -16.12
CA ARG A 585 15.30 -1.61 -15.56
C ARG A 585 16.43 -1.84 -16.57
N LEU A 586 16.08 -1.99 -17.85
CA LEU A 586 17.06 -2.11 -18.92
C LEU A 586 17.96 -0.86 -19.05
N LYS A 587 17.40 0.35 -18.91
CA LYS A 587 18.14 1.61 -18.88
C LYS A 587 19.07 1.75 -17.66
N ALA A 588 18.69 1.13 -16.54
CA ALA A 588 19.49 1.14 -15.31
C ALA A 588 20.55 0.03 -15.27
N ALA A 589 20.50 -0.91 -16.19
CA ALA A 589 21.45 -2.02 -16.29
C ALA A 589 22.78 -1.56 -16.89
N THR A 590 23.84 -2.30 -16.55
CA THR A 590 25.17 -2.11 -17.13
C THR A 590 25.29 -2.77 -18.52
N VAL A 591 26.25 -2.33 -19.32
CA VAL A 591 26.55 -2.96 -20.62
C VAL A 591 26.84 -4.45 -20.47
N GLN A 592 27.55 -4.82 -19.39
CA GLN A 592 27.90 -6.21 -19.09
C GLN A 592 26.65 -7.06 -18.80
N GLU A 593 25.71 -6.55 -18.00
CA GLU A 593 24.44 -7.24 -17.70
C GLU A 593 23.58 -7.44 -18.96
N ILE A 594 23.55 -6.47 -19.88
CA ILE A 594 22.80 -6.57 -21.13
C ILE A 594 23.48 -7.56 -22.08
N ALA A 595 24.81 -7.62 -22.11
CA ALA A 595 25.58 -8.55 -22.92
C ALA A 595 25.43 -10.03 -22.47
N THR A 596 24.92 -10.30 -21.27
CA THR A 596 24.57 -11.67 -20.83
C THR A 596 23.34 -12.24 -21.53
N VAL A 597 22.55 -11.40 -22.20
CA VAL A 597 21.33 -11.86 -22.91
C VAL A 597 21.72 -12.61 -24.19
N PRO A 598 21.19 -13.81 -24.43
CA PRO A 598 21.52 -14.61 -25.62
C PRO A 598 21.33 -13.81 -26.92
N GLY A 599 22.37 -13.79 -27.75
CA GLY A 599 22.38 -13.09 -29.04
C GLY A 599 22.68 -11.59 -28.98
N ILE A 600 23.08 -11.04 -27.80
CA ILE A 600 23.48 -9.65 -27.63
C ILE A 600 24.96 -9.60 -27.23
N GLY A 601 25.81 -9.10 -28.12
CA GLY A 601 27.21 -8.82 -27.80
C GLY A 601 27.39 -7.41 -27.22
N GLN A 602 28.59 -7.13 -26.69
CA GLN A 602 28.94 -5.88 -26.02
C GLN A 602 28.64 -4.63 -26.85
N ALA A 603 29.04 -4.59 -28.13
CA ALA A 603 28.76 -3.48 -29.04
C ALA A 603 27.25 -3.25 -29.29
N THR A 604 26.44 -4.32 -29.22
CA THR A 604 24.97 -4.21 -29.31
C THR A 604 24.36 -3.70 -28.01
N ALA A 605 24.89 -4.11 -26.87
CA ALA A 605 24.46 -3.65 -25.55
C ALA A 605 24.73 -2.14 -25.35
N GLU A 606 25.88 -1.66 -25.79
CA GLU A 606 26.25 -0.23 -25.80
C GLU A 606 25.26 0.60 -26.63
N ARG A 607 24.99 0.18 -27.86
CA ARG A 607 24.01 0.85 -28.74
C ARG A 607 22.60 0.87 -28.17
N ILE A 608 22.19 -0.20 -27.50
CA ILE A 608 20.88 -0.28 -26.84
C ILE A 608 20.80 0.79 -25.74
N LEU A 609 21.81 0.90 -24.87
CA LEU A 609 21.82 1.90 -23.80
C LEU A 609 21.89 3.33 -24.33
N GLU A 610 22.70 3.57 -25.36
CA GLU A 610 22.83 4.88 -26.00
C GLU A 610 21.51 5.33 -26.62
N ALA A 611 20.87 4.48 -27.43
CA ALA A 611 19.58 4.76 -28.04
C ALA A 611 18.46 4.99 -27.01
N LEU A 612 18.43 4.21 -25.93
CA LEU A 612 17.45 4.37 -24.86
C LEU A 612 17.67 5.64 -24.03
N ARG A 613 18.90 6.13 -23.91
CA ARG A 613 19.24 7.41 -23.25
C ARG A 613 18.92 8.61 -24.15
N ALA A 614 19.24 8.53 -25.43
CA ALA A 614 18.93 9.58 -26.42
C ALA A 614 17.41 9.81 -26.57
N GLY A 615 16.60 8.75 -26.51
CA GLY A 615 15.13 8.84 -26.59
C GLY A 615 14.49 9.59 -25.42
N ASP A 616 15.12 9.64 -24.24
CA ASP A 616 14.64 10.44 -23.09
C ASP A 616 14.89 11.95 -23.28
N ASP A 617 15.96 12.32 -23.97
CA ASP A 617 16.27 13.73 -24.22
C ASP A 617 15.36 14.33 -25.29
N ALA A 618 14.95 13.54 -26.29
CA ALA A 618 13.98 13.96 -27.29
C ALA A 618 12.56 14.14 -26.72
N SER A 619 12.11 13.22 -25.84
CA SER A 619 10.79 13.31 -25.19
C SER A 619 10.71 14.37 -24.07
N ARG A 620 11.86 14.95 -23.66
CA ARG A 620 11.94 16.07 -22.72
C ARG A 620 11.97 17.44 -23.40
N ARG A 621 12.17 17.48 -24.71
CA ARG A 621 12.20 18.71 -25.53
C ARG A 621 10.90 18.98 -26.29
N ALA A 622 10.01 18.00 -26.42
CA ALA A 622 8.65 18.09 -26.91
C ALA A 622 7.64 18.21 -25.72
#